data_3fc21c927ef0e6ecef8d7a25469905c2
#
_entry.id   3fc21c927ef0e6ecef8d7a25469905c2
#
_cell.length_a   1.000
_cell.length_b   1.000
_cell.length_c   1.000
_cell.angle_alpha   90.00
_cell.angle_beta   90.00
_cell.angle_gamma   90.00
#
_symmetry.space_group_name_H-M   'P 1'
#
loop_
_entity.id
_entity.type
_entity.pdbx_description
1 polymer ?
#
loop_
_entity_poly.entity_id
_entity_poly.type
_entity_poly.pdbx_seq_one_letter_code
_entity_poly.pdbx_strand_id
1 'polypeptide(L)'
;DEHRQMTDRELRDQLMTLLAAGHDTTATSLAWALERLTRHPEVLAKAVAAAEDSAAGDPAGDEYLDAIAKETLRIRPVVFDVGRVLKAPVDIAGYHLPAGVMVPPGIGPVHANPALYEKPDRFEPDRMLGATPGPTTWLPFGGGNRRCLGATFAMAEMRIVLREVLRRVELSTTAAAGERQRVRHVILEPKHGAVIRVCSRRAPPAPVVATGPAAPADRCPVE
;
A
#
# COMPACT_ATOMS: atom_id res chain seq x y z
N ASP A 1 -19.60 -8.25 26.77
CA ASP A 1 -18.21 -8.65 27.11
C ASP A 1 -17.18 -7.58 26.69
N GLU A 2 -17.54 -6.29 26.81
CA GLU A 2 -16.71 -5.16 26.34
C GLU A 2 -15.46 -4.89 27.20
N HIS A 3 -15.26 -5.60 28.31
CA HIS A 3 -14.15 -5.35 29.24
C HIS A 3 -13.30 -6.58 29.56
N ARG A 4 -13.47 -7.70 28.86
CA ARG A 4 -12.61 -8.86 29.06
C ARG A 4 -11.23 -8.64 28.45
N GLN A 5 -10.20 -8.65 29.26
CA GLN A 5 -8.81 -8.65 28.77
C GLN A 5 -8.51 -9.96 28.01
N MET A 6 -7.76 -9.84 26.92
CA MET A 6 -7.27 -11.02 26.19
C MET A 6 -6.30 -11.82 27.06
N THR A 7 -6.40 -13.13 26.99
CA THR A 7 -5.38 -14.02 27.54
C THR A 7 -4.10 -13.94 26.71
N ASP A 8 -2.96 -14.32 27.29
CA ASP A 8 -1.65 -14.35 26.59
C ASP A 8 -1.73 -15.21 25.31
N ARG A 9 -2.51 -16.27 25.32
CA ARG A 9 -2.72 -17.12 24.14
C ARG A 9 -3.49 -16.37 23.05
N GLU A 10 -4.58 -15.72 23.40
CA GLU A 10 -5.37 -14.93 22.45
C GLU A 10 -4.53 -13.78 21.87
N LEU A 11 -3.77 -13.09 22.72
CA LEU A 11 -2.86 -12.02 22.28
C LEU A 11 -1.82 -12.53 21.30
N ARG A 12 -1.14 -13.65 21.63
CA ARG A 12 -0.17 -14.29 20.74
C ARG A 12 -0.82 -14.67 19.41
N ASP A 13 -1.99 -15.29 19.43
CA ASP A 13 -2.67 -15.76 18.22
C ASP A 13 -3.11 -14.58 17.33
N GLN A 14 -3.51 -13.44 17.92
CA GLN A 14 -3.79 -12.20 17.20
C GLN A 14 -2.53 -11.61 16.57
N LEU A 15 -1.42 -11.53 17.31
CA LEU A 15 -0.14 -11.02 16.79
C LEU A 15 0.39 -11.87 15.64
N MET A 16 0.30 -13.20 15.77
CA MET A 16 0.69 -14.12 14.69
C MET A 16 -0.18 -13.96 13.45
N THR A 17 -1.48 -13.74 13.64
CA THR A 17 -2.41 -13.46 12.53
C THR A 17 -2.08 -12.16 11.81
N LEU A 18 -1.81 -11.08 12.55
CA LEU A 18 -1.42 -9.79 11.97
C LEU A 18 -0.10 -9.89 11.22
N LEU A 19 0.89 -10.57 11.78
CA LEU A 19 2.19 -10.78 11.14
C LEU A 19 2.04 -11.58 9.84
N ALA A 20 1.34 -12.70 9.87
CA ALA A 20 1.14 -13.55 8.70
C ALA A 20 0.35 -12.82 7.58
N ALA A 21 -0.72 -12.11 7.96
CA ALA A 21 -1.54 -11.38 6.99
C ALA A 21 -0.82 -10.17 6.37
N GLY A 22 0.02 -9.48 7.15
CA GLY A 22 0.72 -8.26 6.71
C GLY A 22 1.99 -8.55 5.92
N HIS A 23 2.71 -9.63 6.22
CA HIS A 23 4.03 -9.91 5.63
C HIS A 23 3.99 -10.07 4.10
N ASP A 24 3.29 -11.07 3.60
CA ASP A 24 3.28 -11.39 2.17
C ASP A 24 2.56 -10.31 1.35
N THR A 25 1.50 -9.72 1.89
CA THR A 25 0.71 -8.72 1.18
C THR A 25 1.48 -7.41 1.00
N THR A 26 2.12 -6.89 2.05
CA THR A 26 2.90 -5.65 1.97
C THR A 26 4.17 -5.85 1.13
N ALA A 27 4.89 -6.96 1.32
CA ALA A 27 6.07 -7.29 0.51
C ALA A 27 5.73 -7.36 -0.98
N THR A 28 4.62 -8.01 -1.34
CA THR A 28 4.14 -8.09 -2.73
C THR A 28 3.76 -6.71 -3.27
N SER A 29 3.10 -5.87 -2.47
CA SER A 29 2.75 -4.49 -2.86
C SER A 29 4.00 -3.65 -3.14
N LEU A 30 5.02 -3.75 -2.31
CA LEU A 30 6.31 -3.08 -2.48
C LEU A 30 7.06 -3.58 -3.72
N ALA A 31 7.06 -4.89 -3.97
CA ALA A 31 7.66 -5.47 -5.16
C ALA A 31 7.01 -4.92 -6.44
N TRP A 32 5.67 -4.82 -6.47
CA TRP A 32 4.93 -4.19 -7.55
C TRP A 32 5.26 -2.70 -7.69
N ALA A 33 5.32 -1.95 -6.58
CA ALA A 33 5.64 -0.52 -6.62
C ALA A 33 7.01 -0.26 -7.24
N LEU A 34 8.05 -0.97 -6.78
CA LEU A 34 9.41 -0.82 -7.29
C LEU A 34 9.53 -1.26 -8.76
N GLU A 35 8.86 -2.33 -9.15
CA GLU A 35 8.82 -2.78 -10.55
C GLU A 35 8.12 -1.75 -11.44
N ARG A 36 6.99 -1.19 -11.02
CA ARG A 36 6.30 -0.13 -11.77
C ARG A 36 7.15 1.14 -11.87
N LEU A 37 7.74 1.58 -10.78
CA LEU A 37 8.62 2.76 -10.77
C LEU A 37 9.78 2.63 -11.75
N THR A 38 10.49 1.49 -11.75
CA THR A 38 11.64 1.30 -12.65
C THR A 38 11.24 1.25 -14.12
N ARG A 39 9.98 0.97 -14.45
CA ARG A 39 9.48 0.99 -15.83
C ARG A 39 8.92 2.32 -16.28
N HIS A 40 8.82 3.30 -15.39
CA HIS A 40 8.32 4.64 -15.65
C HIS A 40 9.35 5.66 -15.16
N PRO A 41 10.42 5.92 -15.94
CA PRO A 41 11.56 6.75 -15.50
C PRO A 41 11.17 8.14 -15.04
N GLU A 42 10.18 8.76 -15.67
CA GLU A 42 9.65 10.06 -15.29
C GLU A 42 8.96 10.05 -13.91
N VAL A 43 8.22 8.97 -13.61
CA VAL A 43 7.59 8.77 -12.30
C VAL A 43 8.66 8.44 -11.25
N LEU A 44 9.65 7.63 -11.62
CA LEU A 44 10.77 7.30 -10.73
C LEU A 44 11.57 8.55 -10.34
N ALA A 45 11.82 9.45 -11.28
CA ALA A 45 12.52 10.71 -10.98
C ALA A 45 11.74 11.57 -9.98
N LYS A 46 10.43 11.72 -10.18
CA LYS A 46 9.55 12.42 -9.22
C LYS A 46 9.53 11.70 -7.86
N ALA A 47 9.48 10.36 -7.86
CA ALA A 47 9.48 9.58 -6.63
C ALA A 47 10.77 9.74 -5.81
N VAL A 48 11.92 9.84 -6.48
CA VAL A 48 13.21 10.11 -5.81
C VAL A 48 13.21 11.50 -5.19
N ALA A 49 12.75 12.54 -5.91
CA ALA A 49 12.63 13.88 -5.34
C ALA A 49 11.70 13.90 -4.14
N ALA A 50 10.50 13.31 -4.26
CA ALA A 50 9.54 13.20 -3.17
C ALA A 50 10.10 12.43 -1.95
N ALA A 51 10.97 11.44 -2.17
CA ALA A 51 11.61 10.73 -1.07
C ALA A 51 12.59 11.62 -0.28
N GLU A 52 13.29 12.53 -0.94
CA GLU A 52 14.16 13.51 -0.27
C GLU A 52 13.31 14.58 0.46
N ASP A 53 12.26 15.09 -0.18
CA ASP A 53 11.32 16.05 0.42
C ASP A 53 10.67 15.48 1.68
N SER A 54 10.14 14.24 1.61
CA SER A 54 9.58 13.51 2.75
C SER A 54 10.59 13.35 3.90
N ALA A 55 11.85 13.05 3.58
CA ALA A 55 12.89 12.91 4.59
C ALA A 55 13.29 14.26 5.22
N ALA A 56 13.11 15.35 4.49
CA ALA A 56 13.29 16.72 5.01
C ALA A 56 12.07 17.18 5.85
N GLY A 57 11.01 16.39 5.91
CA GLY A 57 9.78 16.71 6.66
C GLY A 57 8.75 17.48 5.84
N ASP A 58 8.89 17.55 4.51
CA ASP A 58 7.90 18.16 3.63
C ASP A 58 6.72 17.19 3.41
N PRO A 59 5.48 17.60 3.80
CA PRO A 59 4.30 16.79 3.59
C PRO A 59 4.00 16.45 2.12
N ALA A 60 4.43 17.29 1.18
CA ALA A 60 4.24 17.02 -0.25
C ALA A 60 5.00 15.77 -0.73
N GLY A 61 6.18 15.51 -0.13
CA GLY A 61 6.93 14.29 -0.38
C GLY A 61 6.18 13.04 0.10
N ASP A 62 5.61 13.09 1.29
CA ASP A 62 4.78 12.01 1.84
C ASP A 62 3.53 11.77 0.98
N GLU A 63 2.87 12.83 0.53
CA GLU A 63 1.67 12.75 -0.31
C GLU A 63 1.96 12.07 -1.64
N TYR A 64 3.10 12.38 -2.28
CA TYR A 64 3.46 11.74 -3.55
C TYR A 64 3.84 10.27 -3.37
N LEU A 65 4.54 9.90 -2.30
CA LEU A 65 4.83 8.50 -1.98
C LEU A 65 3.56 7.71 -1.67
N ASP A 66 2.61 8.30 -0.98
CA ASP A 66 1.28 7.72 -0.76
C ASP A 66 0.50 7.57 -2.08
N ALA A 67 0.60 8.53 -2.99
CA ALA A 67 0.00 8.47 -4.32
C ALA A 67 0.57 7.30 -5.14
N ILE A 68 1.89 7.06 -5.08
CA ILE A 68 2.54 5.90 -5.69
C ILE A 68 1.98 4.60 -5.10
N ALA A 69 1.87 4.50 -3.78
CA ALA A 69 1.33 3.32 -3.12
C ALA A 69 -0.13 3.08 -3.52
N LYS A 70 -0.97 4.11 -3.52
CA LYS A 70 -2.38 4.04 -3.93
C LYS A 70 -2.53 3.59 -5.38
N GLU A 71 -1.77 4.16 -6.30
CA GLU A 71 -1.82 3.81 -7.72
C GLU A 71 -1.29 2.40 -7.98
N THR A 72 -0.24 2.00 -7.26
CA THR A 72 0.26 0.62 -7.31
C THR A 72 -0.82 -0.37 -6.91
N LEU A 73 -1.48 -0.14 -5.79
CA LEU A 73 -2.56 -1.00 -5.28
C LEU A 73 -3.80 -0.99 -6.18
N ARG A 74 -4.04 0.10 -6.93
CA ARG A 74 -5.09 0.15 -7.93
C ARG A 74 -4.77 -0.74 -9.12
N ILE A 75 -3.61 -0.54 -9.75
CA ILE A 75 -3.26 -1.23 -11.00
C ILE A 75 -2.74 -2.66 -10.78
N ARG A 76 -2.26 -2.95 -9.58
CA ARG A 76 -1.73 -4.26 -9.15
C ARG A 76 -2.28 -4.61 -7.75
N PRO A 77 -3.61 -4.80 -7.63
CA PRO A 77 -4.19 -5.22 -6.36
C PRO A 77 -3.60 -6.58 -5.97
N VAL A 78 -3.13 -6.69 -4.73
CA VAL A 78 -2.56 -7.93 -4.21
C VAL A 78 -3.67 -8.94 -3.91
N VAL A 79 -4.80 -8.47 -3.39
CA VAL A 79 -6.02 -9.27 -3.23
C VAL A 79 -7.00 -8.86 -4.33
N PHE A 80 -7.44 -9.81 -5.13
CA PHE A 80 -8.24 -9.53 -6.33
C PHE A 80 -9.75 -9.63 -6.10
N ASP A 81 -10.17 -10.34 -5.07
CA ASP A 81 -11.56 -10.42 -4.64
C ASP A 81 -11.67 -10.64 -3.12
N VAL A 82 -12.86 -10.43 -2.60
CA VAL A 82 -13.17 -10.68 -1.18
C VAL A 82 -14.55 -11.35 -1.08
N GLY A 83 -14.59 -12.64 -1.39
CA GLY A 83 -15.81 -13.42 -1.42
C GLY A 83 -16.72 -13.20 -0.19
N ARG A 84 -18.02 -13.08 -0.45
CA ARG A 84 -19.08 -12.96 0.58
C ARG A 84 -20.12 -14.01 0.34
N VAL A 85 -20.42 -14.79 1.35
CA VAL A 85 -21.52 -15.75 1.30
C VAL A 85 -22.79 -15.05 1.80
N LEU A 86 -23.84 -15.09 1.00
CA LEU A 86 -25.13 -14.49 1.34
C LEU A 86 -25.79 -15.28 2.48
N LYS A 87 -26.18 -14.60 3.54
CA LYS A 87 -26.91 -15.21 4.66
C LYS A 87 -28.41 -15.25 4.43
N ALA A 88 -28.92 -14.39 3.55
CA ALA A 88 -30.32 -14.32 3.13
C ALA A 88 -30.37 -14.07 1.64
N PRO A 89 -31.49 -14.34 0.96
CA PRO A 89 -31.68 -13.97 -0.44
C PRO A 89 -31.56 -12.45 -0.62
N VAL A 90 -31.01 -12.01 -1.76
CA VAL A 90 -30.87 -10.59 -2.08
C VAL A 90 -31.02 -10.37 -3.59
N ASP A 91 -31.61 -9.24 -3.98
CA ASP A 91 -31.66 -8.81 -5.35
C ASP A 91 -30.52 -7.85 -5.67
N ILE A 92 -29.67 -8.21 -6.63
CA ILE A 92 -28.52 -7.41 -7.07
C ILE A 92 -28.59 -7.22 -8.58
N ALA A 93 -28.65 -5.97 -9.03
CA ALA A 93 -28.67 -5.61 -10.44
C ALA A 93 -29.73 -6.37 -11.28
N GLY A 94 -30.90 -6.63 -10.70
CA GLY A 94 -32.01 -7.35 -11.32
C GLY A 94 -31.93 -8.88 -11.25
N TYR A 95 -30.93 -9.43 -10.61
CA TYR A 95 -30.78 -10.87 -10.36
C TYR A 95 -31.19 -11.22 -8.93
N HIS A 96 -32.07 -12.21 -8.79
CA HIS A 96 -32.42 -12.79 -7.51
C HIS A 96 -31.39 -13.85 -7.10
N LEU A 97 -30.61 -13.58 -6.07
CA LEU A 97 -29.58 -14.48 -5.55
C LEU A 97 -30.04 -15.14 -4.26
N PRO A 98 -30.08 -16.48 -4.20
CA PRO A 98 -30.48 -17.19 -2.98
C PRO A 98 -29.41 -17.11 -1.90
N ALA A 99 -29.80 -17.39 -0.65
CA ALA A 99 -28.88 -17.61 0.46
C ALA A 99 -27.87 -18.73 0.13
N GLY A 100 -26.65 -18.63 0.63
CA GLY A 100 -25.57 -19.59 0.39
C GLY A 100 -24.73 -19.32 -0.85
N VAL A 101 -25.15 -18.44 -1.75
CA VAL A 101 -24.37 -18.04 -2.92
C VAL A 101 -23.18 -17.17 -2.47
N MET A 102 -22.01 -17.45 -3.03
CA MET A 102 -20.83 -16.61 -2.87
C MET A 102 -20.83 -15.50 -3.93
N VAL A 103 -20.77 -14.25 -3.47
CA VAL A 103 -20.65 -13.05 -4.32
C VAL A 103 -19.30 -12.40 -4.05
N PRO A 104 -18.33 -12.48 -4.97
CA PRO A 104 -17.06 -11.78 -4.85
C PRO A 104 -17.17 -10.39 -5.49
N PRO A 105 -17.04 -9.29 -4.71
CA PRO A 105 -16.82 -7.97 -5.29
C PRO A 105 -15.54 -7.96 -6.11
N GLY A 106 -15.65 -7.68 -7.41
CA GLY A 106 -14.52 -7.69 -8.33
C GLY A 106 -13.65 -6.44 -8.18
N ILE A 107 -12.60 -6.49 -7.37
CA ILE A 107 -11.68 -5.37 -7.16
C ILE A 107 -11.00 -4.97 -8.48
N GLY A 108 -10.44 -5.93 -9.20
CA GLY A 108 -9.76 -5.69 -10.47
C GLY A 108 -10.64 -5.01 -11.52
N PRO A 109 -11.85 -5.50 -11.82
CA PRO A 109 -12.79 -4.84 -12.74
C PRO A 109 -13.15 -3.41 -12.34
N VAL A 110 -13.35 -3.12 -11.05
CA VAL A 110 -13.60 -1.75 -10.58
C VAL A 110 -12.39 -0.85 -10.85
N HIS A 111 -11.20 -1.31 -10.52
CA HIS A 111 -9.97 -0.55 -10.71
C HIS A 111 -9.56 -0.37 -12.18
N ALA A 112 -10.03 -1.23 -13.07
CA ALA A 112 -9.80 -1.16 -14.50
C ALA A 112 -10.94 -0.44 -15.28
N ASN A 113 -11.95 0.07 -14.59
CA ASN A 113 -13.12 0.70 -15.23
C ASN A 113 -12.76 2.09 -15.78
N PRO A 114 -12.83 2.32 -17.12
CA PRO A 114 -12.48 3.61 -17.71
C PRO A 114 -13.47 4.72 -17.35
N ALA A 115 -14.67 4.40 -16.87
CA ALA A 115 -15.61 5.40 -16.35
C ALA A 115 -15.19 5.95 -14.97
N LEU A 116 -14.33 5.23 -14.25
CA LEU A 116 -13.82 5.66 -12.94
C LEU A 116 -12.38 6.18 -13.02
N TYR A 117 -11.59 5.62 -13.94
CA TYR A 117 -10.18 5.96 -14.10
C TYR A 117 -9.86 6.18 -15.57
N GLU A 118 -9.53 7.38 -15.96
CA GLU A 118 -9.06 7.66 -17.33
C GLU A 118 -7.77 6.84 -17.59
N LYS A 119 -7.69 6.15 -18.75
CA LYS A 119 -6.55 5.28 -19.11
C LYS A 119 -6.16 4.34 -17.96
N PRO A 120 -7.07 3.42 -17.54
CA PRO A 120 -6.91 2.66 -16.30
C PRO A 120 -5.72 1.68 -16.32
N ASP A 121 -5.19 1.36 -17.49
CA ASP A 121 -4.01 0.53 -17.72
C ASP A 121 -2.68 1.25 -17.50
N ARG A 122 -2.68 2.59 -17.43
CA ARG A 122 -1.49 3.40 -17.17
C ARG A 122 -1.20 3.53 -15.69
N PHE A 123 0.08 3.48 -15.35
CA PHE A 123 0.58 3.77 -14.01
C PHE A 123 0.82 5.28 -13.88
N GLU A 124 -0.11 5.99 -13.30
CA GLU A 124 -0.12 7.45 -13.17
C GLU A 124 -0.41 7.85 -11.70
N PRO A 125 0.60 7.89 -10.82
CA PRO A 125 0.39 8.29 -9.42
C PRO A 125 -0.22 9.68 -9.24
N ASP A 126 0.03 10.60 -10.18
CA ASP A 126 -0.50 11.97 -10.13
C ASP A 126 -2.05 12.01 -10.03
N ARG A 127 -2.76 10.98 -10.52
CA ARG A 127 -4.21 10.84 -10.36
C ARG A 127 -4.68 10.66 -8.92
N MET A 128 -3.77 10.27 -8.04
CA MET A 128 -4.06 10.04 -6.62
C MET A 128 -3.70 11.23 -5.73
N LEU A 129 -3.09 12.28 -6.27
CA LEU A 129 -2.77 13.51 -5.55
C LEU A 129 -4.04 14.31 -5.26
N GLY A 130 -4.17 14.81 -4.03
CA GLY A 130 -5.37 15.56 -3.61
C GLY A 130 -6.67 14.76 -3.67
N ALA A 131 -6.61 13.51 -4.14
CA ALA A 131 -7.79 12.67 -4.27
C ALA A 131 -7.97 11.80 -3.02
N THR A 132 -9.19 11.80 -2.51
CA THR A 132 -9.66 10.78 -1.56
C THR A 132 -10.53 9.80 -2.34
N PRO A 133 -9.95 8.68 -2.85
CA PRO A 133 -10.73 7.71 -3.61
C PRO A 133 -11.90 7.18 -2.78
N GLY A 134 -13.08 7.09 -3.39
CA GLY A 134 -14.29 6.64 -2.72
C GLY A 134 -14.20 5.17 -2.28
N PRO A 135 -14.96 4.78 -1.25
CA PRO A 135 -14.93 3.42 -0.70
C PRO A 135 -15.50 2.36 -1.66
N THR A 136 -16.12 2.79 -2.77
CA THR A 136 -16.66 1.91 -3.82
C THR A 136 -15.85 1.95 -5.11
N THR A 137 -14.92 2.89 -5.24
CA THR A 137 -14.09 3.06 -6.44
C THR A 137 -12.66 2.57 -6.23
N TRP A 138 -12.14 2.62 -5.01
CA TRP A 138 -10.79 2.18 -4.67
C TRP A 138 -10.84 1.17 -3.51
N LEU A 139 -10.69 -0.10 -3.83
CA LEU A 139 -11.00 -1.23 -2.98
C LEU A 139 -9.81 -2.18 -2.68
N PRO A 140 -8.54 -1.77 -2.71
CA PRO A 140 -7.44 -2.72 -2.50
C PRO A 140 -7.45 -3.36 -1.10
N PHE A 141 -8.09 -2.68 -0.14
CA PHE A 141 -8.27 -3.15 1.23
C PHE A 141 -9.68 -3.67 1.51
N GLY A 142 -10.48 -3.90 0.46
CA GLY A 142 -11.88 -4.27 0.59
C GLY A 142 -12.76 -3.13 1.16
N GLY A 143 -13.93 -3.47 1.67
CA GLY A 143 -14.88 -2.50 2.19
C GLY A 143 -15.84 -3.07 3.25
N GLY A 144 -16.65 -2.18 3.83
CA GLY A 144 -17.65 -2.52 4.87
C GLY A 144 -16.99 -3.06 6.16
N ASN A 145 -17.75 -3.84 6.93
CA ASN A 145 -17.32 -4.37 8.22
C ASN A 145 -16.14 -5.37 8.16
N ARG A 146 -15.72 -5.76 6.95
CA ARG A 146 -14.59 -6.66 6.71
C ARG A 146 -13.43 -5.96 5.99
N ARG A 147 -13.42 -4.63 6.00
CA ARG A 147 -12.28 -3.86 5.49
C ARG A 147 -11.01 -4.27 6.24
N CYS A 148 -9.88 -4.30 5.54
CA CYS A 148 -8.58 -4.64 6.12
C CYS A 148 -8.27 -3.77 7.35
N LEU A 149 -7.97 -4.42 8.48
CA LEU A 149 -7.58 -3.73 9.71
C LEU A 149 -6.22 -3.04 9.58
N GLY A 150 -5.30 -3.67 8.83
CA GLY A 150 -3.95 -3.18 8.62
C GLY A 150 -3.81 -2.13 7.51
N ALA A 151 -4.91 -1.61 6.93
CA ALA A 151 -4.84 -0.71 5.77
C ALA A 151 -3.96 0.54 6.02
N THR A 152 -4.15 1.21 7.14
CA THR A 152 -3.37 2.40 7.50
C THR A 152 -1.91 2.05 7.77
N PHE A 153 -1.67 0.94 8.45
CA PHE A 153 -0.31 0.45 8.72
C PHE A 153 0.42 0.10 7.43
N ALA A 154 -0.23 -0.65 6.52
CA ALA A 154 0.35 -1.03 5.23
C ALA A 154 0.70 0.19 4.37
N MET A 155 -0.15 1.22 4.33
CA MET A 155 0.14 2.47 3.62
C MET A 155 1.35 3.19 4.21
N ALA A 156 1.43 3.30 5.54
CA ALA A 156 2.58 3.91 6.22
C ALA A 156 3.87 3.11 5.98
N GLU A 157 3.81 1.78 6.05
CA GLU A 157 4.94 0.90 5.78
C GLU A 157 5.43 1.04 4.34
N MET A 158 4.52 1.01 3.36
CA MET A 158 4.87 1.22 1.94
C MET A 158 5.57 2.56 1.73
N ARG A 159 5.03 3.66 2.29
CA ARG A 159 5.63 4.99 2.18
C ARG A 159 7.04 5.03 2.76
N ILE A 160 7.22 4.52 3.99
CA ILE A 160 8.52 4.52 4.68
C ILE A 160 9.55 3.69 3.89
N VAL A 161 9.19 2.48 3.45
CA VAL A 161 10.10 1.61 2.71
C VAL A 161 10.45 2.20 1.35
N LEU A 162 9.47 2.74 0.61
CA LEU A 162 9.72 3.42 -0.66
C LEU A 162 10.67 4.60 -0.47
N ARG A 163 10.43 5.46 0.53
CA ARG A 163 11.33 6.57 0.88
C ARG A 163 12.75 6.09 1.12
N GLU A 164 12.93 5.11 1.99
CA GLU A 164 14.25 4.62 2.37
C GLU A 164 15.00 3.92 1.21
N VAL A 165 14.28 3.16 0.38
CA VAL A 165 14.88 2.51 -0.80
C VAL A 165 15.30 3.55 -1.83
N LEU A 166 14.42 4.48 -2.21
CA LEU A 166 14.66 5.49 -3.25
C LEU A 166 15.80 6.45 -2.88
N ARG A 167 15.96 6.73 -1.59
CA ARG A 167 17.06 7.56 -1.09
C ARG A 167 18.42 6.84 -1.10
N ARG A 168 18.45 5.53 -0.92
CA ARG A 168 19.70 4.77 -0.72
C ARG A 168 20.23 4.11 -1.96
N VAL A 169 19.40 3.89 -2.96
CA VAL A 169 19.82 3.18 -4.16
C VAL A 169 19.29 3.84 -5.43
N GLU A 170 20.08 3.73 -6.48
CA GLU A 170 19.64 4.04 -7.83
C GLU A 170 19.11 2.78 -8.49
N LEU A 171 17.88 2.85 -8.97
CA LEU A 171 17.14 1.72 -9.52
C LEU A 171 16.95 1.87 -11.03
N SER A 172 17.00 0.75 -11.74
CA SER A 172 16.59 0.67 -13.13
C SER A 172 15.82 -0.63 -13.41
N THR A 173 15.09 -0.63 -14.51
CA THR A 173 14.46 -1.85 -15.01
C THR A 173 15.49 -2.79 -15.61
N THR A 174 15.08 -4.05 -15.81
CA THR A 174 15.82 -5.03 -16.61
C THR A 174 15.37 -4.97 -18.07
N ALA A 175 16.10 -5.63 -18.97
CA ALA A 175 15.69 -5.79 -20.37
C ALA A 175 14.48 -6.74 -20.55
N ALA A 176 14.07 -7.45 -19.49
CA ALA A 176 12.92 -8.33 -19.54
C ALA A 176 11.60 -7.55 -19.74
N ALA A 177 10.61 -8.19 -20.33
CA ALA A 177 9.26 -7.65 -20.42
C ALA A 177 8.67 -7.34 -19.04
N GLY A 178 7.67 -6.47 -18.99
CA GLY A 178 6.96 -6.12 -17.75
C GLY A 178 6.36 -7.36 -17.07
N GLU A 179 6.35 -7.34 -15.76
CA GLU A 179 5.83 -8.45 -14.95
C GLU A 179 4.36 -8.71 -15.21
N ARG A 180 4.04 -9.99 -15.32
CA ARG A 180 2.66 -10.49 -15.31
C ARG A 180 2.26 -10.88 -13.90
N GLN A 181 0.97 -10.76 -13.61
CA GLN A 181 0.41 -11.25 -12.36
C GLN A 181 0.28 -12.78 -12.40
N ARG A 182 0.55 -13.42 -11.26
CA ARG A 182 0.31 -14.82 -10.99
C ARG A 182 -0.47 -14.95 -9.69
N VAL A 183 -1.49 -15.81 -9.69
CA VAL A 183 -2.19 -16.17 -8.46
C VAL A 183 -1.32 -17.12 -7.65
N ARG A 184 -1.07 -16.78 -6.40
CA ARG A 184 -0.49 -17.65 -5.38
C ARG A 184 -1.39 -17.62 -4.16
N HIS A 185 -2.07 -18.71 -3.90
CA HIS A 185 -3.11 -18.81 -2.87
C HIS A 185 -4.19 -17.74 -3.07
N VAL A 186 -4.21 -16.72 -2.22
CA VAL A 186 -5.20 -15.62 -2.24
C VAL A 186 -4.63 -14.31 -2.75
N ILE A 187 -3.35 -14.28 -3.16
CA ILE A 187 -2.67 -13.05 -3.58
C ILE A 187 -2.25 -13.10 -5.05
N LEU A 188 -2.19 -11.91 -5.65
CA LEU A 188 -1.64 -11.69 -6.99
C LEU A 188 -0.20 -11.15 -6.86
N GLU A 189 0.76 -12.02 -7.10
CA GLU A 189 2.18 -11.68 -7.04
C GLU A 189 2.79 -11.49 -8.44
N PRO A 190 3.95 -10.83 -8.56
CA PRO A 190 4.75 -10.81 -9.78
C PRO A 190 5.19 -12.21 -10.15
N LYS A 191 4.92 -12.65 -11.39
CA LYS A 191 5.19 -14.03 -11.85
C LYS A 191 6.66 -14.42 -11.72
N HIS A 192 7.59 -13.47 -11.93
CA HIS A 192 9.03 -13.70 -11.91
C HIS A 192 9.73 -12.94 -10.76
N GLY A 193 8.96 -12.49 -9.73
CA GLY A 193 9.50 -11.88 -8.53
C GLY A 193 9.85 -10.40 -8.65
N ALA A 194 9.34 -9.69 -9.67
CA ALA A 194 9.59 -8.25 -9.87
C ALA A 194 11.07 -7.88 -9.91
N VAL A 195 11.85 -8.58 -10.74
CA VAL A 195 13.31 -8.38 -10.84
C VAL A 195 13.61 -6.96 -11.32
N ILE A 196 14.36 -6.23 -10.51
CA ILE A 196 14.88 -4.88 -10.79
C ILE A 196 16.41 -4.88 -10.67
N ARG A 197 17.05 -3.82 -11.18
CA ARG A 197 18.51 -3.65 -11.08
C ARG A 197 18.83 -2.52 -10.12
N VAL A 198 19.73 -2.76 -9.18
CA VAL A 198 20.40 -1.73 -8.40
C VAL A 198 21.65 -1.30 -9.16
N CYS A 199 21.67 -0.06 -9.65
CA CYS A 199 22.77 0.48 -10.44
C CYS A 199 23.91 0.99 -9.55
N SER A 200 23.55 1.70 -8.49
CA SER A 200 24.51 2.26 -7.53
C SER A 200 23.87 2.38 -6.14
N ARG A 201 24.71 2.53 -5.11
CA ARG A 201 24.28 2.95 -3.79
C ARG A 201 24.57 4.44 -3.62
N ARG A 202 23.60 5.18 -3.15
CA ARG A 202 23.79 6.59 -2.75
C ARG A 202 24.45 6.62 -1.38
N ALA A 203 25.27 7.63 -1.12
CA ALA A 203 25.79 7.85 0.23
C ALA A 203 24.62 7.98 1.22
N PRO A 204 24.71 7.39 2.40
CA PRO A 204 23.65 7.58 3.39
C PRO A 204 23.51 9.08 3.67
N PRO A 205 22.28 9.62 3.70
CA PRO A 205 22.07 10.99 4.13
C PRO A 205 22.64 11.17 5.53
N ALA A 206 23.20 12.36 5.80
CA ALA A 206 23.64 12.70 7.14
C ALA A 206 22.50 12.43 8.14
N PRO A 207 22.79 11.88 9.33
CA PRO A 207 21.76 11.64 10.33
C PRO A 207 21.05 12.95 10.62
N VAL A 208 19.73 12.95 10.46
CA VAL A 208 18.89 14.08 10.92
C VAL A 208 19.02 14.08 12.44
N VAL A 209 19.84 14.98 12.96
CA VAL A 209 19.87 15.26 14.40
C VAL A 209 18.50 15.87 14.72
N ALA A 210 17.63 15.09 15.34
CA ALA A 210 16.39 15.61 15.88
C ALA A 210 16.76 16.71 16.87
N THR A 211 16.57 17.96 16.50
CA THR A 211 16.59 19.08 17.43
C THR A 211 15.34 18.94 18.28
N GLY A 212 15.44 18.12 19.33
CA GLY A 212 14.43 18.10 20.38
C GLY A 212 14.29 19.50 20.97
N PRO A 213 13.10 19.90 21.45
CA PRO A 213 12.94 21.16 22.15
C PRO A 213 13.94 21.20 23.31
N ALA A 214 14.70 22.30 23.41
CA ALA A 214 15.63 22.50 24.48
C ALA A 214 14.90 22.30 25.82
N ALA A 215 15.44 21.44 26.67
CA ALA A 215 14.90 21.23 28.00
C ALA A 215 14.83 22.59 28.70
N PRO A 216 13.72 22.94 29.41
CA PRO A 216 13.65 24.17 30.18
C PRO A 216 14.77 24.18 31.21
N ALA A 217 15.54 25.25 31.23
CA ALA A 217 16.61 25.43 32.20
C ALA A 217 16.02 25.32 33.63
N ASP A 218 16.54 24.37 34.38
CA ASP A 218 16.22 24.20 35.80
C ASP A 218 16.44 25.52 36.52
N ARG A 219 15.34 26.15 36.96
CA ARG A 219 15.43 27.24 37.95
C ARG A 219 15.73 26.59 39.29
N CYS A 220 16.92 26.84 39.76
CA CYS A 220 17.31 26.59 41.15
C CYS A 220 16.26 27.19 42.13
N PRO A 221 15.78 26.44 43.13
CA PRO A 221 14.98 27.05 44.17
C PRO A 221 15.88 27.98 45.02
N VAL A 222 15.47 29.23 45.10
CA VAL A 222 16.01 30.15 46.09
C VAL A 222 15.25 29.91 47.39
N GLU A 223 15.97 29.86 48.49
CA GLU A 223 15.60 29.61 49.88
C GLU A 223 14.27 30.22 50.35
#